data_c42537efe24e97cc638f54a95d9d475b
#
_entry.id   c42537efe24e97cc638f54a95d9d475b
#
_cell.length_a   1.000
_cell.length_b   1.000
_cell.length_c   1.000
_cell.angle_alpha   90.00
_cell.angle_beta   90.00
_cell.angle_gamma   90.00
#
_symmetry.space_group_name_H-M   'P 1'
#
loop_
_entity.id
_entity.type
_entity.pdbx_description
1 polymer ?
#
loop_
_entity_poly.entity_id
_entity_poly.type
_entity_poly.pdbx_seq_one_letter_code
_entity_poly.pdbx_strand_id
1 'polypeptide(L)'
;MGLLQQIGLAELIKRSGEGENFQVGENGSRLSVGQKQLVGLARAVIQNPSVLILDEPTTGMDMGLERQMISHLKTITADKTVIVITHRYAALELVDRVMVVNNGRIVADGPRDIILSKLQNLSGAGS
;
A
#
# COMPACT_ATOMS: atom_id res chain seq x y z
N MET A 1 -0.93 21.09 -1.19
CA MET A 1 -0.25 20.30 -2.27
C MET A 1 0.75 19.28 -1.75
N GLY A 2 1.46 19.53 -0.67
CA GLY A 2 2.51 18.64 -0.18
C GLY A 2 2.08 17.19 0.07
N LEU A 3 0.97 16.96 0.78
CA LEU A 3 0.48 15.61 1.06
C LEU A 3 0.02 14.88 -0.22
N LEU A 4 -0.70 15.57 -1.09
CA LEU A 4 -1.16 14.99 -2.35
C LEU A 4 0.00 14.62 -3.27
N GLN A 5 1.07 15.42 -3.26
CA GLN A 5 2.31 15.08 -3.98
C GLN A 5 2.98 13.85 -3.40
N GLN A 6 3.03 13.75 -2.07
CA GLN A 6 3.67 12.62 -1.37
C GLN A 6 3.03 11.28 -1.71
N ILE A 7 1.73 11.22 -1.92
CA ILE A 7 1.02 9.98 -2.23
C ILE A 7 0.76 9.76 -3.72
N GLY A 8 1.34 10.59 -4.59
CA GLY A 8 1.17 10.48 -6.03
C GLY A 8 -0.18 10.96 -6.57
N LEU A 9 -1.06 11.50 -5.73
CA LEU A 9 -2.38 11.95 -6.14
C LEU A 9 -2.30 13.21 -7.02
N ALA A 10 -1.30 14.06 -6.80
CA ALA A 10 -1.07 15.22 -7.66
C ALA A 10 -0.82 14.83 -9.12
N GLU A 11 -0.10 13.74 -9.36
CA GLU A 11 0.14 13.22 -10.70
C GLU A 11 -1.16 12.71 -11.35
N LEU A 12 -2.00 12.05 -10.57
CA LEU A 12 -3.31 11.60 -11.03
C LEU A 12 -4.18 12.79 -11.45
N ILE A 13 -4.23 13.84 -10.64
CA ILE A 13 -5.00 15.06 -10.93
C ILE A 13 -4.50 15.72 -12.21
N LYS A 14 -3.17 15.83 -12.39
CA LYS A 14 -2.59 16.38 -13.61
C LYS A 14 -2.97 15.60 -14.86
N ARG A 15 -2.94 14.27 -14.78
CA ARG A 15 -3.32 13.40 -15.92
C ARG A 15 -4.78 13.50 -16.29
N SER A 16 -5.64 13.82 -15.34
CA SER A 16 -7.07 14.02 -15.63
C SER A 16 -7.37 15.29 -16.39
N GLY A 17 -6.46 16.27 -16.39
CA GLY A 17 -6.65 17.59 -17.01
C GLY A 17 -7.62 18.52 -16.26
N GLU A 18 -8.14 18.08 -15.14
CA GLU A 18 -9.13 18.83 -14.35
C GLU A 18 -8.52 19.59 -13.16
N GLY A 19 -7.21 19.42 -12.94
CA GLY A 19 -6.50 20.08 -11.84
C GLY A 19 -7.07 19.69 -10.48
N GLU A 20 -7.10 20.65 -9.56
CA GLU A 20 -7.59 20.42 -8.19
C GLU A 20 -9.11 20.21 -8.12
N ASN A 21 -9.82 20.51 -9.18
CA ASN A 21 -11.26 20.32 -9.29
C ASN A 21 -11.64 18.93 -9.80
N PHE A 22 -10.67 18.03 -9.92
CA PHE A 22 -10.92 16.65 -10.33
C PHE A 22 -11.97 16.01 -9.43
N GLN A 23 -13.07 15.58 -10.06
CA GLN A 23 -14.11 14.83 -9.37
C GLN A 23 -14.01 13.35 -9.74
N VAL A 24 -13.95 12.52 -8.71
CA VAL A 24 -14.16 11.09 -8.88
C VAL A 24 -15.62 10.90 -9.28
N GLY A 25 -15.89 10.37 -10.47
CA GLY A 25 -17.25 10.07 -10.91
C GLY A 25 -17.98 9.16 -9.91
N GLU A 26 -19.30 9.09 -10.00
CA GLU A 26 -20.08 8.17 -9.16
C GLU A 26 -19.45 6.77 -9.20
N ASN A 27 -19.19 6.18 -8.02
CA ASN A 27 -18.50 4.89 -7.86
C ASN A 27 -17.06 4.86 -8.40
N GLY A 28 -16.44 6.01 -8.66
CA GLY A 28 -15.09 6.06 -9.21
C GLY A 28 -14.97 5.45 -10.61
N SER A 29 -16.01 5.51 -11.44
CA SER A 29 -16.07 4.86 -12.75
C SER A 29 -15.04 5.35 -13.77
N ARG A 30 -14.47 6.56 -13.57
CA ARG A 30 -13.45 7.16 -14.43
C ARG A 30 -12.03 6.76 -14.05
N LEU A 31 -11.84 6.00 -12.96
CA LEU A 31 -10.54 5.67 -12.43
C LEU A 31 -10.21 4.19 -12.65
N SER A 32 -8.93 3.90 -12.90
CA SER A 32 -8.41 2.55 -12.80
C SER A 32 -8.46 2.05 -11.35
N VAL A 33 -8.30 0.74 -11.14
CA VAL A 33 -8.25 0.16 -9.79
C VAL A 33 -7.12 0.78 -8.97
N GLY A 34 -5.93 0.96 -9.56
CA GLY A 34 -4.79 1.60 -8.89
C GLY A 34 -5.07 3.05 -8.50
N GLN A 35 -5.76 3.80 -9.37
CA GLN A 35 -6.15 5.19 -9.08
C GLN A 35 -7.18 5.27 -7.96
N LYS A 36 -8.13 4.36 -7.89
CA LYS A 36 -9.08 4.25 -6.77
C LYS A 36 -8.36 3.99 -5.45
N GLN A 37 -7.34 3.13 -5.46
CA GLN A 37 -6.50 2.88 -4.29
C GLN A 37 -5.78 4.14 -3.82
N LEU A 38 -5.23 4.94 -4.74
CA LEU A 38 -4.59 6.22 -4.40
C LEU A 38 -5.55 7.17 -3.68
N VAL A 39 -6.77 7.29 -4.17
CA VAL A 39 -7.80 8.14 -3.56
C VAL A 39 -8.15 7.64 -2.14
N GLY A 40 -8.31 6.34 -1.98
CA GLY A 40 -8.58 5.73 -0.67
C GLY A 40 -7.47 5.97 0.34
N LEU A 41 -6.22 5.81 -0.08
CA LEU A 41 -5.04 6.10 0.75
C LEU A 41 -4.96 7.57 1.13
N ALA A 42 -5.23 8.48 0.20
CA ALA A 42 -5.26 9.91 0.46
C ALA A 42 -6.26 10.25 1.56
N ARG A 43 -7.47 9.73 1.48
CA ARG A 43 -8.52 9.94 2.49
C ARG A 43 -8.10 9.45 3.86
N ALA A 44 -7.48 8.28 3.93
CA ALA A 44 -7.01 7.72 5.20
C ALA A 44 -5.88 8.55 5.82
N VAL A 45 -4.93 9.00 5.02
CA VAL A 45 -3.73 9.72 5.49
C VAL A 45 -4.04 11.17 5.85
N ILE A 46 -4.97 11.84 5.15
CA ILE A 46 -5.35 13.23 5.44
C ILE A 46 -5.84 13.40 6.88
N GLN A 47 -6.51 12.41 7.44
CA GLN A 47 -6.98 12.45 8.82
C GLN A 47 -5.86 12.31 9.86
N ASN A 48 -4.64 12.03 9.43
CA ASN A 48 -3.45 11.85 10.27
C ASN A 48 -3.67 10.91 11.47
N PRO A 49 -4.14 9.67 11.25
CA PRO A 49 -4.39 8.74 12.33
C PRO A 49 -3.09 8.23 12.95
N SER A 50 -3.13 7.84 14.24
CA SER A 50 -2.00 7.19 14.91
C SER A 50 -1.82 5.73 14.48
N VAL A 51 -2.91 5.08 14.11
CA VAL A 51 -2.94 3.71 13.61
C VAL A 51 -3.56 3.70 12.22
N LEU A 52 -2.84 3.14 11.27
CA LEU A 52 -3.29 3.04 9.89
C LEU A 52 -3.39 1.57 9.49
N ILE A 53 -4.56 1.15 9.04
CA ILE A 53 -4.80 -0.21 8.55
C ILE A 53 -4.96 -0.16 7.03
N LEU A 54 -4.11 -0.87 6.32
CA LEU A 54 -4.07 -0.93 4.87
C LEU A 54 -4.38 -2.36 4.41
N ASP A 55 -5.50 -2.52 3.73
CA ASP A 55 -5.91 -3.80 3.16
C ASP A 55 -5.64 -3.81 1.66
N GLU A 56 -4.67 -4.62 1.25
CA GLU A 56 -4.21 -4.74 -0.14
C GLU A 56 -3.94 -3.37 -0.80
N PRO A 57 -3.08 -2.52 -0.20
CA PRO A 57 -2.99 -1.11 -0.59
C PRO A 57 -2.46 -0.86 -2.01
N THR A 58 -1.78 -1.81 -2.61
CA THR A 58 -1.19 -1.66 -3.95
C THR A 58 -1.86 -2.53 -5.02
N THR A 59 -3.02 -3.09 -4.72
CA THR A 59 -3.79 -3.88 -5.68
C THR A 59 -4.16 -3.04 -6.92
N GLY A 60 -3.98 -3.63 -8.09
CA GLY A 60 -4.29 -2.96 -9.36
C GLY A 60 -3.24 -1.97 -9.84
N MET A 61 -2.14 -1.80 -9.12
CA MET A 61 -1.03 -0.95 -9.53
C MET A 61 0.00 -1.74 -10.34
N ASP A 62 0.58 -1.11 -11.36
CA ASP A 62 1.77 -1.65 -12.02
C ASP A 62 2.99 -1.55 -11.10
N MET A 63 4.10 -2.18 -11.46
CA MET A 63 5.30 -2.22 -10.62
C MET A 63 5.90 -0.83 -10.36
N GLY A 64 5.84 0.07 -11.32
CA GLY A 64 6.35 1.43 -11.19
C GLY A 64 5.54 2.24 -10.18
N LEU A 65 4.23 2.21 -10.32
CA LEU A 65 3.31 2.90 -9.41
C LEU A 65 3.37 2.30 -8.00
N GLU A 66 3.44 0.98 -7.88
CA GLU A 66 3.58 0.29 -6.60
C GLU A 66 4.83 0.75 -5.85
N ARG A 67 5.99 0.79 -6.52
CA ARG A 67 7.23 1.26 -5.90
C ARG A 67 7.14 2.71 -5.41
N GLN A 68 6.56 3.59 -6.22
CA GLN A 68 6.34 4.98 -5.82
C GLN A 68 5.43 5.06 -4.61
N MET A 69 4.33 4.33 -4.62
CA MET A 69 3.38 4.31 -3.51
C MET A 69 4.02 3.82 -2.21
N ILE A 70 4.76 2.73 -2.25
CA ILE A 70 5.45 2.19 -1.08
C ILE A 70 6.47 3.19 -0.55
N SER A 71 7.24 3.84 -1.41
CA SER A 71 8.20 4.86 -1.02
C SER A 71 7.52 6.03 -0.30
N HIS A 72 6.42 6.53 -0.82
CA HIS A 72 5.65 7.60 -0.19
C HIS A 72 5.03 7.16 1.15
N LEU A 73 4.46 5.96 1.19
CA LEU A 73 3.87 5.42 2.42
C LEU A 73 4.92 5.25 3.52
N LYS A 74 6.12 4.80 3.21
CA LYS A 74 7.22 4.70 4.19
C LYS A 74 7.47 6.04 4.88
N THR A 75 7.50 7.12 4.13
CA THR A 75 7.72 8.46 4.68
C THR A 75 6.54 8.92 5.53
N ILE A 76 5.32 8.75 5.02
CA ILE A 76 4.09 9.21 5.68
C ILE A 76 3.83 8.44 6.97
N THR A 77 4.17 7.16 7.01
CA THR A 77 3.84 6.27 8.14
C THR A 77 4.98 6.08 9.15
N ALA A 78 6.08 6.81 8.99
CA ALA A 78 7.29 6.64 9.81
C ALA A 78 7.03 6.80 11.33
N ASP A 79 6.08 7.65 11.70
CA ASP A 79 5.68 7.94 13.08
C ASP A 79 4.37 7.26 13.50
N LYS A 80 3.88 6.31 12.70
CA LYS A 80 2.57 5.67 12.90
C LYS A 80 2.70 4.18 13.15
N THR A 81 1.69 3.61 13.80
CA THR A 81 1.49 2.16 13.82
C THR A 81 0.76 1.77 12.54
N VAL A 82 1.36 0.88 11.77
CA VAL A 82 0.82 0.45 10.47
C VAL A 82 0.54 -1.04 10.50
N ILE A 83 -0.66 -1.42 10.10
CA ILE A 83 -1.06 -2.81 9.89
C ILE A 83 -1.34 -2.95 8.38
N VAL A 84 -0.61 -3.83 7.73
CA VAL A 84 -0.76 -4.10 6.30
C VAL A 84 -1.24 -5.53 6.09
N ILE A 85 -2.34 -5.68 5.39
CA ILE A 85 -2.85 -6.99 4.96
C ILE A 85 -2.54 -7.09 3.47
N THR A 86 -1.72 -8.05 3.09
CA THR A 86 -1.27 -8.18 1.70
C THR A 86 -0.74 -9.58 1.39
N HIS A 87 -0.80 -9.97 0.13
CA HIS A 87 -0.08 -11.11 -0.41
C HIS A 87 1.08 -10.67 -1.33
N ARG A 88 1.36 -9.37 -1.39
CA ARG A 88 2.41 -8.80 -2.25
C ARG A 88 3.66 -8.50 -1.42
N TYR A 89 4.77 -9.09 -1.81
CA TYR A 89 6.05 -8.94 -1.08
C TYR A 89 6.53 -7.49 -1.01
N ALA A 90 6.29 -6.70 -2.05
CA ALA A 90 6.72 -5.30 -2.09
C ALA A 90 6.14 -4.47 -0.94
N ALA A 91 4.89 -4.72 -0.54
CA ALA A 91 4.24 -3.99 0.54
C ALA A 91 4.82 -4.33 1.93
N LEU A 92 5.56 -5.42 2.06
CA LEU A 92 6.21 -5.80 3.32
C LEU A 92 7.36 -4.86 3.70
N GLU A 93 7.83 -4.03 2.79
CA GLU A 93 8.79 -2.97 3.12
C GLU A 93 8.24 -1.94 4.11
N LEU A 94 6.92 -1.85 4.24
CA LEU A 94 6.25 -0.91 5.15
C LEU A 94 6.27 -1.35 6.61
N VAL A 95 6.63 -2.60 6.89
CA VAL A 95 6.47 -3.22 8.22
C VAL A 95 7.79 -3.83 8.72
N ASP A 96 7.90 -3.96 10.03
CA ASP A 96 9.07 -4.55 10.70
C ASP A 96 8.82 -6.00 11.13
N ARG A 97 7.56 -6.37 11.28
CA ARG A 97 7.11 -7.69 11.75
C ARG A 97 6.10 -8.27 10.77
N VAL A 98 6.17 -9.55 10.54
CA VAL A 98 5.28 -10.27 9.63
C VAL A 98 4.63 -11.45 10.34
N MET A 99 3.32 -11.56 10.19
CA MET A 99 2.55 -12.73 10.57
C MET A 99 2.04 -13.42 9.31
N VAL A 100 2.28 -14.71 9.20
CA VAL A 100 1.75 -15.51 8.08
C VAL A 100 0.52 -16.25 8.56
N VAL A 101 -0.59 -16.01 7.88
CA VAL A 101 -1.87 -16.67 8.19
C VAL A 101 -2.18 -17.69 7.10
N ASN A 102 -2.50 -18.91 7.50
CA ASN A 102 -2.90 -19.97 6.59
C ASN A 102 -4.04 -20.76 7.22
N ASN A 103 -5.12 -20.95 6.47
CA ASN A 103 -6.33 -21.68 6.92
C ASN A 103 -6.82 -21.24 8.30
N GLY A 104 -6.88 -19.92 8.52
CA GLY A 104 -7.38 -19.33 9.76
C GLY A 104 -6.44 -19.44 10.97
N ARG A 105 -5.18 -19.84 10.74
CA ARG A 105 -4.18 -19.98 11.80
C ARG A 105 -2.93 -19.17 11.48
N ILE A 106 -2.29 -18.63 12.52
CA ILE A 106 -0.96 -18.02 12.40
C ILE A 106 0.06 -19.15 12.36
N VAL A 107 0.74 -19.30 11.21
CA VAL A 107 1.73 -20.36 10.98
C VAL A 107 3.17 -19.86 11.11
N ALA A 108 3.39 -18.55 11.07
CA ALA A 108 4.68 -17.92 11.36
C ALA A 108 4.46 -16.49 11.86
N ASP A 109 5.33 -16.02 12.73
CA ASP A 109 5.30 -14.69 13.30
C ASP A 109 6.70 -14.30 13.76
N GLY A 110 7.16 -13.12 13.35
CA GLY A 110 8.47 -12.64 13.75
C GLY A 110 8.95 -11.45 12.93
N PRO A 111 10.23 -11.08 13.11
CA PRO A 111 10.86 -10.02 12.33
C PRO A 111 10.75 -10.30 10.83
N ARG A 112 10.47 -9.25 10.05
CA ARG A 112 10.24 -9.35 8.61
C ARG A 112 11.31 -10.16 7.88
N ASP A 113 12.57 -9.83 8.09
CA ASP A 113 13.67 -10.44 7.35
C ASP A 113 13.82 -11.94 7.64
N ILE A 114 13.55 -12.36 8.88
CA ILE A 114 13.56 -13.75 9.29
C ILE A 114 12.42 -14.52 8.62
N ILE A 115 11.22 -13.96 8.64
CA ILE A 115 10.04 -14.58 8.01
C ILE A 115 10.20 -14.67 6.49
N LEU A 116 10.69 -13.61 5.85
CA LEU A 116 10.94 -13.63 4.40
C LEU A 116 11.96 -14.69 4.00
N SER A 117 13.04 -14.85 4.75
CA SER A 117 14.03 -15.90 4.51
C SER A 117 13.42 -17.30 4.60
N LYS A 118 12.56 -17.53 5.59
CA LYS A 118 11.85 -18.82 5.74
C LYS A 118 10.92 -19.10 4.56
N LEU A 119 10.17 -18.10 4.12
CA LEU A 119 9.25 -18.25 2.98
C LEU A 119 10.00 -18.54 1.67
N GLN A 120 11.11 -17.86 1.43
CA GLN A 120 11.95 -18.10 0.26
C GLN A 120 12.53 -19.53 0.24
N ASN A 121 12.99 -20.01 1.38
CA ASN A 121 13.52 -21.37 1.49
C ASN A 121 12.44 -22.45 1.22
N LEU A 122 11.21 -22.20 1.65
CA LEU A 122 10.09 -23.11 1.37
C LEU A 122 9.72 -23.11 -0.13
N SER A 123 9.79 -21.94 -0.78
CA SER A 123 9.53 -21.81 -2.22
C SER A 123 10.63 -22.44 -3.07
N GLY A 124 11.88 -22.41 -2.61
CA GLY A 124 13.03 -23.02 -3.28
C GLY A 124 13.11 -24.54 -3.13
N ALA A 125 12.50 -25.11 -2.10
CA ALA A 125 12.51 -26.57 -1.85
C ALA A 125 11.45 -27.32 -2.66
N GLY A 126 10.56 -26.61 -3.38
CA GLY A 126 9.47 -27.20 -4.18
C GLY A 126 9.75 -27.29 -5.68
N SER A 127 10.97 -27.03 -6.10
CA SER A 127 11.37 -27.12 -7.52
C SER A 127 12.28 -28.29 -7.79
#